data_f19003b686c97251f4f0cdd3f1e518d2
#
_entry.id   f19003b686c97251f4f0cdd3f1e518d2
#
_cell.length_a   1.000
_cell.length_b   1.000
_cell.length_c   1.000
_cell.angle_alpha   90.00
_cell.angle_beta   90.00
_cell.angle_gamma   90.00
#
_symmetry.space_group_name_H-M   'P 1'
#
loop_
_entity.id
_entity.type
_entity.pdbx_description
1 polymer ?
#
loop_
_entity_poly.entity_id
_entity_poly.type
_entity_poly.pdbx_seq_one_letter_code
_entity_poly.pdbx_strand_id
1 'polypeptide(L)'
;MSFRTPLADKMRPQTLNDVVGQQDLLGKGKPLRRIIEQKVNISLILWGPPGTGKSSLAQIIAKQFDYPLAKFNASIDNKAKLDQFIKTYPYQPFVLLIDEIHRMTKNLQDFLLPYLENGHIMLVGATTENPIMSIVPAVRSRCQIFEFKALSDQDIEIVLKRAATEVLKLKDEQIETDALKLIAIAADGDLRVALNILETVHAINPEELTVQDVKNFAKGQNFSYDKKATKHYDYLAAYSDSMAGSDTDAALYYLAVLLKNGDLPSVVRRLREIPYTYIGLANPQQVTQIVTAANQAEKVGMPKAKYPLIFATMLMCISPKSGSFDEIWDKLDKDTEHPSQHPMPRGLRDMHYKHSEEITGGGLIKSPFAEPHQIAKQNYMPQGLEGKRYYYPKDNANEKRLSEQYLKLHRYIYGEDYKN
;
A
#
# COMPACT_ATOMS: atom_id res chain seq x y z
N MET A 1 -41.48 -5.36 7.32
CA MET A 1 -40.62 -4.66 6.35
C MET A 1 -39.46 -5.60 6.03
N SER A 2 -39.33 -6.13 4.81
CA SER A 2 -38.19 -6.92 4.41
C SER A 2 -37.03 -5.95 4.13
N PHE A 3 -35.90 -6.15 4.79
CA PHE A 3 -34.68 -5.38 4.49
C PHE A 3 -34.26 -5.64 3.03
N ARG A 4 -34.11 -4.57 2.23
CA ARG A 4 -33.67 -4.69 0.84
C ARG A 4 -32.18 -5.01 0.84
N THR A 5 -31.79 -6.17 0.29
CA THR A 5 -30.38 -6.53 0.13
C THR A 5 -29.70 -5.54 -0.82
N PRO A 6 -28.57 -4.91 -0.43
CA PRO A 6 -27.83 -3.97 -1.28
C PRO A 6 -27.42 -4.60 -2.62
N LEU A 7 -27.36 -3.79 -3.67
CA LEU A 7 -26.96 -4.23 -5.01
C LEU A 7 -25.54 -4.86 -5.00
N ALA A 8 -24.62 -4.29 -4.22
CA ALA A 8 -23.29 -4.83 -4.06
C ALA A 8 -23.25 -6.27 -3.50
N ASP A 9 -24.20 -6.64 -2.64
CA ASP A 9 -24.30 -8.00 -2.12
C ASP A 9 -24.93 -8.95 -3.14
N LYS A 10 -25.92 -8.49 -3.91
CA LYS A 10 -26.55 -9.28 -5.00
C LYS A 10 -25.57 -9.57 -6.14
N MET A 11 -24.64 -8.66 -6.40
CA MET A 11 -23.62 -8.75 -7.44
C MET A 11 -22.36 -9.50 -7.02
N ARG A 12 -22.31 -10.07 -5.80
CA ARG A 12 -21.15 -10.85 -5.37
C ARG A 12 -20.90 -12.04 -6.28
N PRO A 13 -19.67 -12.21 -6.79
CA PRO A 13 -19.32 -13.34 -7.64
C PRO A 13 -19.51 -14.67 -6.89
N GLN A 14 -20.11 -15.65 -7.56
CA GLN A 14 -20.39 -16.98 -7.02
C GLN A 14 -19.38 -18.02 -7.48
N THR A 15 -18.70 -17.77 -8.59
CA THR A 15 -17.68 -18.62 -9.20
C THR A 15 -16.45 -17.80 -9.58
N LEU A 16 -15.32 -18.47 -9.86
CA LEU A 16 -14.12 -17.80 -10.36
C LEU A 16 -14.33 -17.07 -11.69
N ASN A 17 -15.28 -17.52 -12.51
CA ASN A 17 -15.58 -16.89 -13.79
C ASN A 17 -16.39 -15.60 -13.66
N ASP A 18 -17.06 -15.40 -12.53
CA ASP A 18 -17.81 -14.17 -12.25
C ASP A 18 -16.91 -13.03 -11.74
N VAL A 19 -15.68 -13.37 -11.33
CA VAL A 19 -14.72 -12.38 -10.84
C VAL A 19 -14.18 -11.58 -12.02
N VAL A 20 -14.34 -10.28 -11.95
CA VAL A 20 -13.87 -9.34 -12.97
C VAL A 20 -12.54 -8.72 -12.54
N GLY A 21 -11.69 -8.44 -13.50
CA GLY A 21 -10.31 -7.97 -13.22
C GLY A 21 -9.41 -9.11 -12.72
N GLN A 22 -8.29 -8.73 -12.10
CA GLN A 22 -7.29 -9.64 -11.52
C GLN A 22 -6.77 -10.72 -12.50
N GLN A 23 -6.66 -10.39 -13.78
CA GLN A 23 -6.31 -11.36 -14.83
C GLN A 23 -4.94 -12.02 -14.61
N ASP A 24 -4.00 -11.31 -13.98
CA ASP A 24 -2.67 -11.84 -13.64
C ASP A 24 -2.71 -12.94 -12.57
N LEU A 25 -3.75 -12.96 -11.72
CA LEU A 25 -3.90 -13.88 -10.61
C LEU A 25 -4.95 -14.97 -10.89
N LEU A 26 -6.11 -14.56 -11.41
CA LEU A 26 -7.32 -15.38 -11.57
C LEU A 26 -7.63 -15.71 -13.04
N GLY A 27 -6.86 -15.18 -13.99
CA GLY A 27 -6.97 -15.56 -15.40
C GLY A 27 -6.72 -17.05 -15.62
N LYS A 28 -7.16 -17.59 -16.74
CA LYS A 28 -7.03 -19.02 -17.08
C LYS A 28 -5.56 -19.48 -17.00
N GLY A 29 -5.28 -20.49 -16.18
CA GLY A 29 -3.93 -21.02 -15.99
C GLY A 29 -3.03 -20.22 -15.03
N LYS A 30 -3.50 -19.14 -14.43
CA LYS A 30 -2.74 -18.29 -13.51
C LYS A 30 -2.62 -18.89 -12.11
N PRO A 31 -1.61 -18.48 -11.30
CA PRO A 31 -1.23 -19.17 -10.07
C PRO A 31 -2.37 -19.34 -9.05
N LEU A 32 -3.05 -18.26 -8.70
CA LEU A 32 -4.11 -18.29 -7.69
C LEU A 32 -5.32 -19.12 -8.16
N ARG A 33 -5.68 -18.99 -9.45
CA ARG A 33 -6.72 -19.80 -10.05
C ARG A 33 -6.41 -21.30 -9.98
N ARG A 34 -5.16 -21.69 -10.32
CA ARG A 34 -4.72 -23.10 -10.27
C ARG A 34 -4.77 -23.66 -8.85
N ILE A 35 -4.34 -22.90 -7.84
CA ILE A 35 -4.43 -23.28 -6.43
C ILE A 35 -5.88 -23.63 -6.06
N ILE A 36 -6.83 -22.78 -6.47
CA ILE A 36 -8.24 -22.95 -6.14
C ILE A 36 -8.86 -24.12 -6.92
N GLU A 37 -8.62 -24.23 -8.22
CA GLU A 37 -9.16 -25.29 -9.08
C GLU A 37 -8.62 -26.69 -8.70
N GLN A 38 -7.36 -26.77 -8.28
CA GLN A 38 -6.72 -28.01 -7.83
C GLN A 38 -7.01 -28.33 -6.36
N LYS A 39 -7.78 -27.50 -5.67
CA LYS A 39 -8.11 -27.63 -4.24
C LYS A 39 -6.87 -27.80 -3.35
N VAL A 40 -5.81 -27.03 -3.62
CA VAL A 40 -4.59 -27.06 -2.81
C VAL A 40 -4.88 -26.34 -1.51
N ASN A 41 -4.85 -27.05 -0.37
CA ASN A 41 -5.14 -26.49 0.95
C ASN A 41 -3.97 -25.60 1.44
N ILE A 42 -3.97 -24.35 1.02
CA ILE A 42 -2.97 -23.34 1.36
C ILE A 42 -3.68 -22.08 1.88
N SER A 43 -3.21 -21.58 3.00
CA SER A 43 -3.67 -20.30 3.53
C SER A 43 -3.19 -19.12 2.67
N LEU A 44 -4.05 -18.11 2.53
CA LEU A 44 -3.87 -16.98 1.63
C LEU A 44 -3.94 -15.65 2.37
N ILE A 45 -3.11 -14.70 2.00
CA ILE A 45 -3.26 -13.29 2.37
C ILE A 45 -3.46 -12.49 1.08
N LEU A 46 -4.61 -11.84 0.98
CA LEU A 46 -5.03 -11.02 -0.16
C LEU A 46 -4.94 -9.55 0.26
N TRP A 47 -4.05 -8.78 -0.35
CA TRP A 47 -3.88 -7.37 -0.03
C TRP A 47 -4.08 -6.48 -1.25
N GLY A 48 -4.47 -5.24 -1.04
CA GLY A 48 -4.71 -4.27 -2.10
C GLY A 48 -5.93 -3.38 -1.85
N PRO A 49 -6.30 -2.48 -2.80
CA PRO A 49 -7.36 -1.49 -2.64
C PRO A 49 -8.72 -2.09 -2.25
N PRO A 50 -9.61 -1.32 -1.61
CA PRO A 50 -10.97 -1.77 -1.30
C PRO A 50 -11.77 -2.08 -2.59
N GLY A 51 -12.89 -2.80 -2.46
CA GLY A 51 -13.79 -3.07 -3.58
C GLY A 51 -13.29 -4.00 -4.67
N THR A 52 -12.09 -4.58 -4.55
CA THR A 52 -11.43 -5.41 -5.58
C THR A 52 -11.78 -6.91 -5.53
N GLY A 53 -12.68 -7.34 -4.62
CA GLY A 53 -13.20 -8.71 -4.56
C GLY A 53 -12.48 -9.66 -3.60
N LYS A 54 -11.54 -9.21 -2.76
CA LYS A 54 -10.79 -10.05 -1.80
C LYS A 54 -11.67 -10.92 -0.91
N SER A 55 -12.62 -10.32 -0.22
CA SER A 55 -13.55 -11.06 0.68
C SER A 55 -14.55 -11.94 -0.07
N SER A 56 -14.86 -11.60 -1.33
CA SER A 56 -15.72 -12.44 -2.18
C SER A 56 -15.01 -13.71 -2.62
N LEU A 57 -13.69 -13.63 -2.89
CA LEU A 57 -12.90 -14.80 -3.25
C LEU A 57 -12.87 -15.85 -2.14
N ALA A 58 -12.88 -15.46 -0.86
CA ALA A 58 -12.97 -16.41 0.25
C ALA A 58 -14.25 -17.25 0.22
N GLN A 59 -15.38 -16.68 -0.21
CA GLN A 59 -16.65 -17.42 -0.38
C GLN A 59 -16.56 -18.43 -1.53
N ILE A 60 -15.95 -18.02 -2.65
CA ILE A 60 -15.72 -18.90 -3.79
C ILE A 60 -14.82 -20.07 -3.39
N ILE A 61 -13.73 -19.79 -2.64
CA ILE A 61 -12.81 -20.82 -2.14
C ILE A 61 -13.58 -21.81 -1.25
N ALA A 62 -14.29 -21.33 -0.25
CA ALA A 62 -15.05 -22.18 0.66
C ALA A 62 -16.01 -23.11 -0.10
N LYS A 63 -16.76 -22.56 -1.08
CA LYS A 63 -17.66 -23.32 -1.94
C LYS A 63 -16.92 -24.34 -2.82
N GLN A 64 -15.79 -23.96 -3.41
CA GLN A 64 -15.00 -24.83 -4.28
C GLN A 64 -14.39 -26.01 -3.53
N PHE A 65 -13.98 -25.78 -2.27
CA PHE A 65 -13.39 -26.83 -1.41
C PHE A 65 -14.44 -27.65 -0.67
N ASP A 66 -15.70 -27.22 -0.69
CA ASP A 66 -16.78 -27.78 0.13
C ASP A 66 -16.47 -27.67 1.64
N TYR A 67 -15.85 -26.55 2.02
CA TYR A 67 -15.51 -26.25 3.41
C TYR A 67 -16.51 -25.23 3.99
N PRO A 68 -16.87 -25.36 5.28
CA PRO A 68 -17.60 -24.31 5.97
C PRO A 68 -16.83 -23.00 5.95
N LEU A 69 -17.54 -21.86 5.85
CA LEU A 69 -16.97 -20.53 5.89
C LEU A 69 -17.27 -19.85 7.23
N ALA A 70 -16.22 -19.59 8.00
CA ALA A 70 -16.29 -18.73 9.17
C ALA A 70 -15.81 -17.32 8.81
N LYS A 71 -16.53 -16.28 9.24
CA LYS A 71 -16.17 -14.88 8.99
C LYS A 71 -15.80 -14.21 10.30
N PHE A 72 -14.59 -13.65 10.34
CA PHE A 72 -14.04 -12.92 11.48
C PHE A 72 -13.67 -11.51 11.05
N ASN A 73 -14.15 -10.52 11.79
CA ASN A 73 -13.80 -9.13 11.59
C ASN A 73 -12.80 -8.70 12.66
N ALA A 74 -11.56 -8.44 12.28
CA ALA A 74 -10.49 -8.11 13.23
C ALA A 74 -10.71 -6.80 14.01
N SER A 75 -11.63 -5.93 13.57
CA SER A 75 -11.96 -4.67 14.25
C SER A 75 -12.99 -4.83 15.37
N ILE A 76 -13.78 -5.91 15.36
CA ILE A 76 -14.96 -6.05 16.22
C ILE A 76 -14.89 -7.35 17.03
N ASP A 77 -14.42 -8.45 16.42
CA ASP A 77 -14.42 -9.78 16.99
C ASP A 77 -13.20 -10.00 17.89
N ASN A 78 -13.32 -10.94 18.83
CA ASN A 78 -12.30 -11.26 19.82
C ASN A 78 -11.93 -12.76 19.82
N LYS A 79 -11.01 -13.15 20.71
CA LYS A 79 -10.54 -14.53 20.81
C LYS A 79 -11.68 -15.54 21.04
N ALA A 80 -12.69 -15.18 21.82
CA ALA A 80 -13.83 -16.07 22.11
C ALA A 80 -14.57 -16.46 20.82
N LYS A 81 -14.63 -15.57 19.83
CA LYS A 81 -15.22 -15.85 18.51
C LYS A 81 -14.41 -16.88 17.72
N LEU A 82 -13.07 -16.78 17.77
CA LEU A 82 -12.20 -17.79 17.14
C LEU A 82 -12.35 -19.16 17.82
N ASP A 83 -12.34 -19.20 19.16
CA ASP A 83 -12.60 -20.41 19.92
C ASP A 83 -13.97 -21.04 19.57
N GLN A 84 -14.99 -20.20 19.38
CA GLN A 84 -16.31 -20.65 18.95
C GLN A 84 -16.28 -21.33 17.58
N PHE A 85 -15.57 -20.76 16.58
CA PHE A 85 -15.46 -21.38 15.27
C PHE A 85 -14.75 -22.74 15.33
N ILE A 86 -13.65 -22.83 16.08
CA ILE A 86 -12.90 -24.09 16.27
C ILE A 86 -13.79 -25.16 16.91
N LYS A 87 -14.58 -24.79 17.93
CA LYS A 87 -15.54 -25.70 18.58
C LYS A 87 -16.72 -26.08 17.68
N THR A 88 -17.10 -25.21 16.74
CA THR A 88 -18.17 -25.49 15.78
C THR A 88 -17.76 -26.53 14.74
N TYR A 89 -16.48 -26.52 14.35
CA TYR A 89 -15.93 -27.41 13.33
C TYR A 89 -14.78 -28.30 13.86
N PRO A 90 -15.00 -29.15 14.89
CA PRO A 90 -13.91 -29.81 15.61
C PRO A 90 -13.15 -30.87 14.82
N TYR A 91 -13.78 -31.47 13.80
CA TYR A 91 -13.25 -32.62 13.06
C TYR A 91 -13.16 -32.42 11.55
N GLN A 92 -13.42 -31.24 11.06
CA GLN A 92 -13.36 -30.92 9.63
C GLN A 92 -12.64 -29.59 9.42
N PRO A 93 -11.85 -29.47 8.34
CA PRO A 93 -11.25 -28.19 7.98
C PRO A 93 -12.33 -27.18 7.59
N PHE A 94 -12.05 -25.90 7.82
CA PHE A 94 -12.91 -24.80 7.42
C PHE A 94 -12.12 -23.62 6.91
N VAL A 95 -12.76 -22.80 6.06
CA VAL A 95 -12.17 -21.53 5.60
C VAL A 95 -12.48 -20.45 6.64
N LEU A 96 -11.43 -19.82 7.14
CA LEU A 96 -11.53 -18.65 8.02
C LEU A 96 -11.22 -17.39 7.22
N LEU A 97 -12.25 -16.63 6.85
CA LEU A 97 -12.09 -15.29 6.31
C LEU A 97 -11.85 -14.31 7.46
N ILE A 98 -10.70 -13.66 7.45
CA ILE A 98 -10.40 -12.54 8.35
C ILE A 98 -10.37 -11.26 7.53
N ASP A 99 -11.39 -10.43 7.73
CA ASP A 99 -11.43 -9.09 7.13
C ASP A 99 -10.60 -8.12 7.97
N GLU A 100 -9.84 -7.23 7.32
CA GLU A 100 -8.92 -6.27 7.94
C GLU A 100 -7.89 -6.95 8.87
N ILE A 101 -7.28 -8.07 8.41
CA ILE A 101 -6.36 -8.88 9.23
C ILE A 101 -5.22 -8.06 9.85
N HIS A 102 -4.83 -6.93 9.26
CA HIS A 102 -3.84 -5.99 9.81
C HIS A 102 -4.23 -5.41 11.17
N ARG A 103 -5.51 -5.42 11.53
CA ARG A 103 -6.01 -4.97 12.85
C ARG A 103 -5.96 -6.05 13.93
N MET A 104 -5.61 -7.28 13.56
CA MET A 104 -5.44 -8.34 14.56
C MET A 104 -4.23 -8.07 15.46
N THR A 105 -4.44 -8.19 16.76
CA THR A 105 -3.32 -8.16 17.72
C THR A 105 -2.38 -9.34 17.51
N LYS A 106 -1.09 -9.18 17.84
CA LYS A 106 -0.09 -10.24 17.72
C LYS A 106 -0.55 -11.53 18.41
N ASN A 107 -1.10 -11.44 19.61
CA ASN A 107 -1.57 -12.61 20.38
C ASN A 107 -2.68 -13.38 19.65
N LEU A 108 -3.57 -12.70 18.93
CA LEU A 108 -4.61 -13.35 18.12
C LEU A 108 -4.04 -13.99 16.87
N GLN A 109 -3.04 -13.37 16.26
CA GLN A 109 -2.34 -13.97 15.12
C GLN A 109 -1.57 -15.22 15.57
N ASP A 110 -0.84 -15.18 16.67
CA ASP A 110 -0.10 -16.30 17.22
C ASP A 110 -1.04 -17.47 17.63
N PHE A 111 -2.25 -17.16 18.11
CA PHE A 111 -3.27 -18.15 18.44
C PHE A 111 -3.69 -19.01 17.24
N LEU A 112 -3.63 -18.48 16.02
CA LEU A 112 -4.00 -19.23 14.80
C LEU A 112 -2.93 -20.22 14.35
N LEU A 113 -1.66 -20.06 14.76
CA LEU A 113 -0.53 -20.84 14.23
C LEU A 113 -0.72 -22.36 14.28
N PRO A 114 -1.12 -22.99 15.42
CA PRO A 114 -1.30 -24.43 15.49
C PRO A 114 -2.36 -24.96 14.49
N TYR A 115 -3.41 -24.16 14.25
CA TYR A 115 -4.51 -24.54 13.36
C TYR A 115 -4.19 -24.33 11.89
N LEU A 116 -3.27 -23.40 11.57
CA LEU A 116 -2.71 -23.24 10.22
C LEU A 116 -1.73 -24.36 9.89
N GLU A 117 -0.90 -24.77 10.87
CA GLU A 117 0.08 -25.84 10.71
C GLU A 117 -0.53 -27.22 10.47
N ASN A 118 -1.59 -27.53 11.20
CA ASN A 118 -2.28 -28.81 11.06
C ASN A 118 -3.34 -28.85 9.96
N GLY A 119 -3.54 -27.74 9.23
CA GLY A 119 -4.50 -27.63 8.14
C GLY A 119 -5.98 -27.60 8.56
N HIS A 120 -6.29 -27.46 9.86
CA HIS A 120 -7.65 -27.35 10.35
C HIS A 120 -8.30 -26.03 9.92
N ILE A 121 -7.52 -24.94 9.87
CA ILE A 121 -7.94 -23.66 9.34
C ILE A 121 -7.23 -23.38 8.02
N MET A 122 -8.03 -23.17 6.95
CA MET A 122 -7.55 -22.53 5.73
C MET A 122 -7.83 -21.03 5.87
N LEU A 123 -6.80 -20.26 6.19
CA LEU A 123 -6.93 -18.81 6.35
C LEU A 123 -7.04 -18.11 4.99
N VAL A 124 -8.02 -17.22 4.88
CA VAL A 124 -8.05 -16.19 3.84
C VAL A 124 -8.09 -14.82 4.51
N GLY A 125 -6.91 -14.23 4.71
CA GLY A 125 -6.78 -12.89 5.28
C GLY A 125 -6.95 -11.82 4.20
N ALA A 126 -7.85 -10.86 4.41
CA ALA A 126 -8.02 -9.70 3.54
C ALA A 126 -7.50 -8.44 4.23
N THR A 127 -6.76 -7.59 3.51
CA THR A 127 -6.22 -6.33 4.03
C THR A 127 -6.03 -5.29 2.93
N THR A 128 -6.09 -4.03 3.31
CA THR A 128 -5.70 -2.90 2.46
C THR A 128 -4.25 -2.46 2.68
N GLU A 129 -3.60 -2.95 3.74
CA GLU A 129 -2.23 -2.61 4.09
C GLU A 129 -1.24 -3.66 3.62
N ASN A 130 0.03 -3.24 3.42
CA ASN A 130 1.10 -4.17 3.07
C ASN A 130 1.31 -5.22 4.18
N PRO A 131 1.12 -6.52 3.89
CA PRO A 131 1.20 -7.57 4.91
C PRO A 131 2.59 -7.74 5.53
N ILE A 132 3.65 -7.27 4.89
CA ILE A 132 5.01 -7.34 5.45
C ILE A 132 5.10 -6.51 6.73
N MET A 133 4.37 -5.39 6.80
CA MET A 133 4.43 -4.47 7.93
C MET A 133 3.42 -4.81 9.03
N SER A 134 2.31 -5.44 8.69
CA SER A 134 1.15 -5.58 9.58
C SER A 134 0.87 -6.99 10.08
N ILE A 135 1.46 -8.02 9.46
CA ILE A 135 1.23 -9.42 9.81
C ILE A 135 2.51 -10.05 10.34
N VAL A 136 2.40 -10.77 11.47
CA VAL A 136 3.57 -11.41 12.10
C VAL A 136 4.27 -12.40 11.16
N PRO A 137 5.62 -12.48 11.19
CA PRO A 137 6.38 -13.34 10.28
C PRO A 137 5.95 -14.81 10.32
N ALA A 138 5.58 -15.31 11.50
CA ALA A 138 5.14 -16.69 11.70
C ALA A 138 3.85 -17.04 10.92
N VAL A 139 2.88 -16.13 10.84
CA VAL A 139 1.66 -16.30 10.02
C VAL A 139 2.00 -16.13 8.54
N ARG A 140 2.80 -15.12 8.19
CA ARG A 140 3.21 -14.89 6.78
C ARG A 140 3.93 -16.08 6.16
N SER A 141 4.82 -16.74 6.90
CA SER A 141 5.57 -17.91 6.39
C SER A 141 4.69 -19.12 6.08
N ARG A 142 3.44 -19.14 6.57
CA ARG A 142 2.46 -20.21 6.36
C ARG A 142 1.38 -19.85 5.35
N CYS A 143 1.47 -18.65 4.76
CA CYS A 143 0.49 -18.13 3.81
C CYS A 143 1.15 -17.77 2.48
N GLN A 144 0.41 -17.92 1.38
CA GLN A 144 0.77 -17.30 0.11
C GLN A 144 0.16 -15.91 0.05
N ILE A 145 0.97 -14.92 -0.35
CA ILE A 145 0.56 -13.52 -0.41
C ILE A 145 0.30 -13.14 -1.85
N PHE A 146 -0.88 -12.57 -2.13
CA PHE A 146 -1.28 -12.09 -3.45
C PHE A 146 -1.74 -10.64 -3.39
N GLU A 147 -1.21 -9.84 -4.30
CA GLU A 147 -1.60 -8.44 -4.47
C GLU A 147 -2.78 -8.31 -5.43
N PHE A 148 -3.87 -7.72 -4.95
CA PHE A 148 -5.03 -7.37 -5.76
C PHE A 148 -4.89 -5.93 -6.25
N LYS A 149 -4.95 -5.74 -7.55
CA LYS A 149 -4.90 -4.42 -8.17
C LYS A 149 -6.28 -3.76 -8.16
N ALA A 150 -6.31 -2.43 -8.20
CA ALA A 150 -7.54 -1.69 -8.47
C ALA A 150 -8.17 -2.19 -9.78
N LEU A 151 -9.51 -2.22 -9.83
CA LEU A 151 -10.21 -2.59 -11.05
C LEU A 151 -10.09 -1.47 -12.09
N SER A 152 -9.96 -1.85 -13.35
CA SER A 152 -10.04 -0.87 -14.44
C SER A 152 -11.47 -0.36 -14.62
N ASP A 153 -11.62 0.82 -15.21
CA ASP A 153 -12.94 1.37 -15.54
C ASP A 153 -13.73 0.39 -16.40
N GLN A 154 -13.08 -0.29 -17.35
CA GLN A 154 -13.69 -1.30 -18.20
C GLN A 154 -14.20 -2.51 -17.41
N ASP A 155 -13.42 -2.98 -16.43
CA ASP A 155 -13.85 -4.07 -15.54
C ASP A 155 -15.10 -3.69 -14.74
N ILE A 156 -15.14 -2.46 -14.25
CA ILE A 156 -16.28 -1.93 -13.49
C ILE A 156 -17.50 -1.76 -14.40
N GLU A 157 -17.34 -1.21 -15.61
CA GLU A 157 -18.43 -1.05 -16.58
C GLU A 157 -19.12 -2.39 -16.91
N ILE A 158 -18.34 -3.47 -17.07
CA ILE A 158 -18.88 -4.83 -17.30
C ILE A 158 -19.82 -5.24 -16.16
N VAL A 159 -19.41 -5.02 -14.91
CA VAL A 159 -20.23 -5.40 -13.75
C VAL A 159 -21.43 -4.48 -13.59
N LEU A 160 -21.27 -3.18 -13.83
CA LEU A 160 -22.37 -2.21 -13.78
C LEU A 160 -23.43 -2.54 -14.83
N LYS A 161 -23.04 -2.86 -16.07
CA LYS A 161 -23.97 -3.27 -17.11
C LYS A 161 -24.74 -4.52 -16.71
N ARG A 162 -24.04 -5.55 -16.21
CA ARG A 162 -24.67 -6.76 -15.69
C ARG A 162 -25.63 -6.46 -14.53
N ALA A 163 -25.26 -5.60 -13.61
CA ALA A 163 -26.12 -5.20 -12.49
C ALA A 163 -27.38 -4.48 -12.96
N ALA A 164 -27.27 -3.57 -13.90
CA ALA A 164 -28.37 -2.82 -14.48
C ALA A 164 -29.36 -3.74 -15.20
N THR A 165 -28.88 -4.68 -16.01
CA THR A 165 -29.75 -5.58 -16.79
C THR A 165 -30.30 -6.75 -15.98
N GLU A 166 -29.48 -7.45 -15.21
CA GLU A 166 -29.88 -8.69 -14.53
C GLU A 166 -30.62 -8.42 -13.21
N VAL A 167 -30.19 -7.40 -12.43
CA VAL A 167 -30.74 -7.15 -11.10
C VAL A 167 -31.73 -6.00 -11.10
N LEU A 168 -31.42 -4.89 -11.75
CA LEU A 168 -32.32 -3.72 -11.83
C LEU A 168 -33.32 -3.83 -12.96
N LYS A 169 -33.16 -4.80 -13.88
CA LYS A 169 -34.11 -5.14 -14.97
C LYS A 169 -34.28 -4.02 -16.01
N LEU A 170 -33.29 -3.15 -16.15
CA LEU A 170 -33.25 -2.16 -17.22
C LEU A 170 -32.96 -2.86 -18.56
N LYS A 171 -33.60 -2.42 -19.63
CA LYS A 171 -33.30 -2.83 -20.99
C LYS A 171 -32.06 -2.05 -21.49
N ASP A 172 -31.34 -2.62 -22.48
CA ASP A 172 -30.16 -1.95 -23.04
C ASP A 172 -30.47 -0.53 -23.58
N GLU A 173 -31.67 -0.33 -24.13
CA GLU A 173 -32.14 0.98 -24.64
C GLU A 173 -32.36 2.05 -23.54
N GLN A 174 -32.54 1.61 -22.29
CA GLN A 174 -32.73 2.45 -21.13
C GLN A 174 -31.42 2.81 -20.42
N ILE A 175 -30.28 2.36 -20.94
CA ILE A 175 -28.96 2.55 -20.34
C ILE A 175 -28.08 3.35 -21.29
N GLU A 176 -27.81 4.60 -20.95
CA GLU A 176 -26.77 5.35 -21.62
C GLU A 176 -25.38 4.78 -21.27
N THR A 177 -24.64 4.29 -22.26
CA THR A 177 -23.30 3.71 -22.05
C THR A 177 -22.36 4.67 -21.34
N ASP A 178 -22.46 5.96 -21.64
CA ASP A 178 -21.62 6.98 -21.00
C ASP A 178 -22.00 7.24 -19.55
N ALA A 179 -23.22 6.89 -19.11
CA ALA A 179 -23.58 6.92 -17.69
C ALA A 179 -22.83 5.84 -16.90
N LEU A 180 -22.71 4.62 -17.44
CA LEU A 180 -21.91 3.54 -16.82
C LEU A 180 -20.42 3.91 -16.73
N LYS A 181 -19.87 4.51 -17.79
CA LYS A 181 -18.48 5.00 -17.78
C LYS A 181 -18.25 6.06 -16.71
N LEU A 182 -19.19 7.00 -16.58
CA LEU A 182 -19.09 8.02 -15.54
C LEU A 182 -19.11 7.43 -14.14
N ILE A 183 -19.96 6.43 -13.89
CA ILE A 183 -20.00 5.73 -12.60
C ILE A 183 -18.67 4.98 -12.36
N ALA A 184 -18.12 4.31 -13.37
CA ALA A 184 -16.86 3.58 -13.27
C ALA A 184 -15.71 4.50 -12.91
N ILE A 185 -15.58 5.63 -13.60
CA ILE A 185 -14.56 6.66 -13.32
C ILE A 185 -14.71 7.21 -11.90
N ALA A 186 -15.96 7.45 -11.45
CA ALA A 186 -16.21 7.98 -10.10
C ALA A 186 -15.86 7.00 -8.99
N ALA A 187 -15.92 5.73 -9.28
CA ALA A 187 -15.64 4.66 -8.32
C ALA A 187 -14.14 4.43 -8.07
N ASP A 188 -13.26 4.97 -8.93
CA ASP A 188 -11.79 4.91 -8.78
C ASP A 188 -11.26 3.51 -8.41
N GLY A 189 -11.71 2.49 -9.16
CA GLY A 189 -11.30 1.11 -8.95
C GLY A 189 -12.04 0.35 -7.84
N ASP A 190 -12.96 0.99 -7.09
CA ASP A 190 -13.79 0.35 -6.05
C ASP A 190 -15.18 -0.03 -6.59
N LEU A 191 -15.36 -1.31 -6.90
CA LEU A 191 -16.64 -1.81 -7.42
C LEU A 191 -17.81 -1.64 -6.45
N ARG A 192 -17.58 -1.64 -5.13
CA ARG A 192 -18.63 -1.45 -4.13
C ARG A 192 -19.19 -0.03 -4.21
N VAL A 193 -18.29 0.94 -4.38
CA VAL A 193 -18.68 2.35 -4.60
C VAL A 193 -19.48 2.47 -5.90
N ALA A 194 -19.00 1.86 -6.99
CA ALA A 194 -19.69 1.89 -8.28
C ALA A 194 -21.14 1.35 -8.19
N LEU A 195 -21.31 0.19 -7.55
CA LEU A 195 -22.64 -0.44 -7.39
C LEU A 195 -23.56 0.36 -6.47
N ASN A 196 -23.04 1.01 -5.43
CA ASN A 196 -23.80 1.92 -4.57
C ASN A 196 -24.28 3.15 -5.34
N ILE A 197 -23.42 3.74 -6.19
CA ILE A 197 -23.81 4.86 -7.05
C ILE A 197 -24.92 4.43 -8.00
N LEU A 198 -24.75 3.32 -8.70
CA LEU A 198 -25.77 2.77 -9.62
C LEU A 198 -27.11 2.54 -8.92
N GLU A 199 -27.08 1.89 -7.75
CA GLU A 199 -28.30 1.60 -6.95
C GLU A 199 -29.01 2.89 -6.57
N THR A 200 -28.26 3.93 -6.18
CA THR A 200 -28.85 5.20 -5.76
C THR A 200 -29.42 5.99 -6.94
N VAL A 201 -28.70 6.06 -8.07
CA VAL A 201 -29.16 6.73 -9.29
C VAL A 201 -30.42 6.06 -9.81
N HIS A 202 -30.44 4.73 -9.88
CA HIS A 202 -31.65 3.98 -10.27
C HIS A 202 -32.82 4.16 -9.30
N ALA A 203 -32.58 4.35 -8.00
CA ALA A 203 -33.64 4.63 -7.05
C ALA A 203 -34.28 6.02 -7.27
N ILE A 204 -33.53 6.97 -7.85
CA ILE A 204 -34.03 8.31 -8.21
C ILE A 204 -34.81 8.26 -9.54
N ASN A 205 -34.26 7.57 -10.54
CA ASN A 205 -34.90 7.37 -11.85
C ASN A 205 -34.93 5.87 -12.18
N PRO A 206 -36.04 5.15 -11.86
CA PRO A 206 -36.13 3.70 -12.10
C PRO A 206 -36.32 3.29 -13.55
N GLU A 207 -36.72 4.22 -14.42
CA GLU A 207 -37.10 3.90 -15.81
C GLU A 207 -35.91 3.89 -16.76
N GLU A 208 -34.89 4.70 -16.47
CA GLU A 208 -33.70 4.84 -17.31
C GLU A 208 -32.46 5.24 -16.50
N LEU A 209 -31.30 4.97 -17.04
CA LEU A 209 -30.02 5.41 -16.51
C LEU A 209 -29.36 6.39 -17.46
N THR A 210 -29.41 7.68 -17.14
CA THR A 210 -28.87 8.73 -17.99
C THR A 210 -27.61 9.36 -17.43
N VAL A 211 -26.78 9.93 -18.30
CA VAL A 211 -25.62 10.75 -17.92
C VAL A 211 -26.03 11.92 -17.01
N GLN A 212 -27.23 12.49 -17.26
CA GLN A 212 -27.70 13.63 -16.48
C GLN A 212 -28.06 13.24 -15.04
N ASP A 213 -28.65 12.05 -14.83
CA ASP A 213 -28.98 11.55 -13.48
C ASP A 213 -27.70 11.30 -12.67
N VAL A 214 -26.70 10.69 -13.29
CA VAL A 214 -25.40 10.46 -12.65
C VAL A 214 -24.74 11.80 -12.30
N LYS A 215 -24.77 12.78 -13.19
CA LYS A 215 -24.23 14.14 -12.91
C LYS A 215 -24.97 14.87 -11.79
N ASN A 216 -26.31 14.74 -11.74
CA ASN A 216 -27.12 15.36 -10.70
C ASN A 216 -26.85 14.74 -9.33
N PHE A 217 -26.73 13.40 -9.26
CA PHE A 217 -26.33 12.70 -8.05
C PHE A 217 -24.95 13.17 -7.55
N ALA A 218 -23.99 13.30 -8.46
CA ALA A 218 -22.65 13.74 -8.16
C ALA A 218 -22.57 15.16 -7.59
N LYS A 219 -23.35 16.09 -8.13
CA LYS A 219 -23.43 17.49 -7.63
C LYS A 219 -23.93 17.53 -6.18
N GLY A 220 -24.88 16.67 -5.82
CA GLY A 220 -25.44 16.61 -4.47
C GLY A 220 -24.49 16.04 -3.41
N GLN A 221 -23.48 15.29 -3.82
CA GLN A 221 -22.55 14.60 -2.92
C GLN A 221 -21.11 15.16 -2.90
N ASN A 222 -20.87 16.34 -3.50
CA ASN A 222 -19.52 16.86 -3.74
C ASN A 222 -18.61 15.90 -4.56
N PHE A 223 -19.19 14.95 -5.26
CA PHE A 223 -18.50 14.16 -6.28
C PHE A 223 -18.28 15.06 -7.49
N SER A 224 -17.10 15.53 -7.67
CA SER A 224 -16.72 16.39 -8.78
C SER A 224 -16.53 15.56 -10.04
N TYR A 225 -17.58 15.46 -10.84
CA TYR A 225 -17.61 14.79 -12.14
C TYR A 225 -17.05 15.69 -13.24
N ASP A 226 -15.78 15.93 -13.23
CA ASP A 226 -15.09 16.38 -14.44
C ASP A 226 -13.86 15.51 -14.61
N LYS A 227 -13.74 14.79 -15.74
CA LYS A 227 -12.48 14.18 -16.29
C LYS A 227 -11.33 13.97 -15.27
N LYS A 228 -11.64 13.64 -13.98
CA LYS A 228 -10.82 13.97 -12.81
C LYS A 228 -9.90 12.87 -12.35
N ALA A 229 -10.13 11.60 -12.67
CA ALA A 229 -9.14 10.63 -12.29
C ALA A 229 -7.81 10.92 -13.04
N THR A 230 -7.85 11.05 -14.36
CA THR A 230 -6.66 11.43 -15.14
C THR A 230 -6.17 12.83 -14.77
N LYS A 231 -7.07 13.83 -14.74
CA LYS A 231 -6.71 15.21 -14.35
C LYS A 231 -6.29 15.35 -12.90
N HIS A 232 -6.83 14.55 -11.98
CA HIS A 232 -6.41 14.56 -10.59
C HIS A 232 -4.93 14.14 -10.46
N TYR A 233 -4.55 13.03 -11.10
CA TYR A 233 -3.15 12.59 -11.15
C TYR A 233 -2.28 13.61 -11.91
N ASP A 234 -2.81 14.21 -12.98
CA ASP A 234 -2.12 15.28 -13.72
C ASP A 234 -1.88 16.50 -12.82
N TYR A 235 -2.89 16.96 -12.06
CA TYR A 235 -2.73 18.08 -11.12
C TYR A 235 -1.78 17.73 -9.97
N LEU A 236 -1.81 16.51 -9.47
CA LEU A 236 -0.91 16.08 -8.40
C LEU A 236 0.53 15.94 -8.91
N ALA A 237 0.72 15.44 -10.15
CA ALA A 237 2.00 15.42 -10.82
C ALA A 237 2.51 16.84 -11.07
N ALA A 238 1.68 17.71 -11.69
CA ALA A 238 2.01 19.10 -11.94
C ALA A 238 2.36 19.87 -10.65
N TYR A 239 1.65 19.60 -9.54
CA TYR A 239 1.98 20.15 -8.22
C TYR A 239 3.37 19.70 -7.75
N SER A 240 3.66 18.40 -7.87
CA SER A 240 4.96 17.83 -7.50
C SER A 240 6.11 18.36 -8.37
N ASP A 241 5.90 18.40 -9.68
CA ASP A 241 6.88 18.85 -10.66
C ASP A 241 7.16 20.36 -10.55
N SER A 242 6.13 21.17 -10.26
CA SER A 242 6.31 22.60 -9.99
C SER A 242 7.13 22.84 -8.74
N MET A 243 6.93 22.05 -7.67
CA MET A 243 7.76 22.12 -6.46
C MET A 243 9.21 21.67 -6.74
N ALA A 244 9.38 20.63 -7.55
CA ALA A 244 10.72 20.17 -7.96
C ALA A 244 11.44 21.21 -8.80
N GLY A 245 10.72 21.81 -9.76
CA GLY A 245 11.19 22.87 -10.63
C GLY A 245 11.34 24.25 -9.97
N SER A 246 10.96 24.37 -8.67
CA SER A 246 11.02 25.63 -7.90
C SER A 246 10.12 26.74 -8.46
N ASP A 247 9.06 26.38 -9.23
CA ASP A 247 8.03 27.33 -9.65
C ASP A 247 6.96 27.47 -8.56
N THR A 248 7.16 28.47 -7.71
CA THR A 248 6.31 28.70 -6.53
C THR A 248 4.87 29.06 -6.93
N ASP A 249 4.68 29.88 -7.95
CA ASP A 249 3.35 30.34 -8.37
C ASP A 249 2.53 29.21 -9.00
N ALA A 250 3.16 28.40 -9.85
CA ALA A 250 2.54 27.20 -10.40
C ALA A 250 2.19 26.19 -9.30
N ALA A 251 3.09 25.92 -8.36
CA ALA A 251 2.83 25.03 -7.23
C ALA A 251 1.66 25.49 -6.37
N LEU A 252 1.57 26.79 -6.06
CA LEU A 252 0.46 27.37 -5.31
C LEU A 252 -0.86 27.31 -6.07
N TYR A 253 -0.82 27.49 -7.40
CA TYR A 253 -2.00 27.32 -8.25
C TYR A 253 -2.53 25.89 -8.19
N TYR A 254 -1.66 24.90 -8.42
CA TYR A 254 -2.06 23.48 -8.37
C TYR A 254 -2.48 23.05 -6.97
N LEU A 255 -1.84 23.53 -5.90
CA LEU A 255 -2.30 23.34 -4.54
C LEU A 255 -3.75 23.83 -4.36
N ALA A 256 -4.06 25.04 -4.83
CA ALA A 256 -5.40 25.60 -4.71
C ALA A 256 -6.45 24.79 -5.50
N VAL A 257 -6.09 24.27 -6.69
CA VAL A 257 -6.95 23.39 -7.49
C VAL A 257 -7.23 22.09 -6.74
N LEU A 258 -6.20 21.42 -6.19
CA LEU A 258 -6.33 20.19 -5.42
C LEU A 258 -7.20 20.37 -4.18
N LEU A 259 -6.98 21.44 -3.41
CA LEU A 259 -7.77 21.71 -2.20
C LEU A 259 -9.23 22.05 -2.50
N LYS A 260 -9.52 22.81 -3.57
CA LYS A 260 -10.89 23.07 -4.04
C LYS A 260 -11.61 21.80 -4.48
N ASN A 261 -10.85 20.81 -4.94
CA ASN A 261 -11.35 19.50 -5.30
C ASN A 261 -11.50 18.54 -4.08
N GLY A 262 -11.20 19.01 -2.86
CA GLY A 262 -11.34 18.22 -1.63
C GLY A 262 -10.16 17.27 -1.36
N ASP A 263 -9.06 17.35 -2.13
CA ASP A 263 -7.95 16.41 -2.03
C ASP A 263 -6.86 16.87 -1.05
N LEU A 264 -7.25 17.12 0.18
CA LEU A 264 -6.31 17.34 1.29
C LEU A 264 -5.39 16.14 1.55
N PRO A 265 -5.87 14.87 1.54
CA PRO A 265 -5.02 13.72 1.88
C PRO A 265 -3.84 13.50 0.93
N SER A 266 -4.05 13.62 -0.38
CA SER A 266 -2.96 13.43 -1.36
C SER A 266 -1.91 14.53 -1.28
N VAL A 267 -2.34 15.79 -1.09
CA VAL A 267 -1.43 16.92 -0.88
C VAL A 267 -0.57 16.70 0.36
N VAL A 268 -1.17 16.32 1.48
CA VAL A 268 -0.45 16.04 2.73
C VAL A 268 0.54 14.90 2.56
N ARG A 269 0.16 13.81 1.89
CA ARG A 269 1.04 12.67 1.61
C ARG A 269 2.26 13.12 0.80
N ARG A 270 2.07 13.90 -0.28
CA ARG A 270 3.17 14.42 -1.10
C ARG A 270 4.14 15.28 -0.30
N LEU A 271 3.63 16.17 0.54
CA LEU A 271 4.47 17.02 1.39
C LEU A 271 5.17 16.28 2.55
N ARG A 272 4.81 15.02 2.81
CA ARG A 272 5.53 14.13 3.72
C ARG A 272 6.66 13.36 3.04
N GLU A 273 6.52 13.05 1.75
CA GLU A 273 7.45 12.18 0.99
C GLU A 273 8.48 13.00 0.20
N ILE A 274 8.01 13.91 -0.64
CA ILE A 274 8.84 14.65 -1.61
C ILE A 274 9.97 15.48 -0.96
N PRO A 275 9.83 16.10 0.22
CA PRO A 275 10.92 16.85 0.82
C PRO A 275 12.17 16.01 1.09
N TYR A 276 12.01 14.73 1.41
CA TYR A 276 13.15 13.84 1.62
C TYR A 276 13.89 13.54 0.31
N THR A 277 13.15 13.32 -0.79
CA THR A 277 13.76 12.99 -2.09
C THR A 277 14.36 14.21 -2.76
N TYR A 278 13.68 15.36 -2.76
CA TYR A 278 14.13 16.54 -3.52
C TYR A 278 15.05 17.48 -2.75
N ILE A 279 14.79 17.71 -1.45
CA ILE A 279 15.66 18.57 -0.61
C ILE A 279 16.71 17.72 0.10
N GLY A 280 16.28 16.64 0.79
CA GLY A 280 17.16 15.72 1.49
C GLY A 280 18.19 16.42 2.35
N LEU A 281 19.46 16.13 2.12
CA LEU A 281 20.59 16.70 2.84
C LEU A 281 20.96 18.14 2.41
N ALA A 282 20.37 18.68 1.35
CA ALA A 282 20.61 20.07 0.98
C ALA A 282 20.11 21.05 2.06
N ASN A 283 18.98 20.73 2.72
CA ASN A 283 18.47 21.48 3.87
C ASN A 283 17.57 20.63 4.78
N PRO A 284 18.13 19.80 5.66
CA PRO A 284 17.35 18.91 6.55
C PRO A 284 16.38 19.64 7.48
N GLN A 285 16.71 20.89 7.87
CA GLN A 285 15.84 21.68 8.74
C GLN A 285 14.54 22.05 8.00
N GLN A 286 14.61 22.45 6.74
CA GLN A 286 13.42 22.75 5.95
C GLN A 286 12.58 21.50 5.68
N VAL A 287 13.20 20.34 5.45
CA VAL A 287 12.48 19.05 5.35
C VAL A 287 11.60 18.83 6.59
N THR A 288 12.19 19.01 7.79
CA THR A 288 11.45 18.86 9.05
C THR A 288 10.29 19.85 9.18
N GLN A 289 10.51 21.11 8.80
CA GLN A 289 9.49 22.17 8.85
C GLN A 289 8.33 21.88 7.90
N ILE A 290 8.62 21.44 6.66
CA ILE A 290 7.59 21.07 5.66
C ILE A 290 6.75 19.92 6.15
N VAL A 291 7.36 18.85 6.63
CA VAL A 291 6.66 17.67 7.15
C VAL A 291 5.81 18.02 8.37
N THR A 292 6.32 18.89 9.25
CA THR A 292 5.58 19.37 10.42
C THR A 292 4.34 20.18 10.02
N ALA A 293 4.47 21.05 9.03
CA ALA A 293 3.36 21.83 8.50
C ALA A 293 2.30 20.95 7.81
N ALA A 294 2.73 19.93 7.05
CA ALA A 294 1.82 18.95 6.46
C ALA A 294 1.02 18.16 7.53
N ASN A 295 1.69 17.73 8.60
CA ASN A 295 1.04 17.06 9.73
C ASN A 295 0.05 17.99 10.46
N GLN A 296 0.38 19.27 10.61
CA GLN A 296 -0.52 20.24 11.19
C GLN A 296 -1.74 20.49 10.31
N ALA A 297 -1.56 20.57 8.99
CA ALA A 297 -2.66 20.71 8.04
C ALA A 297 -3.70 19.60 8.15
N GLU A 298 -3.24 18.34 8.26
CA GLU A 298 -4.11 17.17 8.44
C GLU A 298 -4.92 17.25 9.74
N LYS A 299 -4.27 17.66 10.84
CA LYS A 299 -4.93 17.77 12.16
C LYS A 299 -6.01 18.85 12.21
N VAL A 300 -5.76 20.01 11.59
CA VAL A 300 -6.71 21.13 11.64
C VAL A 300 -7.81 21.04 10.59
N GLY A 301 -7.57 20.34 9.47
CA GLY A 301 -8.53 20.18 8.38
C GLY A 301 -8.90 21.49 7.67
N MET A 302 -9.71 21.36 6.61
CA MET A 302 -10.23 22.54 5.88
C MET A 302 -11.28 23.30 6.71
N PRO A 303 -11.39 24.62 6.60
CA PRO A 303 -10.65 25.51 5.69
C PRO A 303 -9.31 26.02 6.22
N LYS A 304 -8.90 25.70 7.43
CA LYS A 304 -7.68 26.23 8.06
C LYS A 304 -6.39 25.56 7.57
N ALA A 305 -6.48 24.33 7.06
CA ALA A 305 -5.34 23.57 6.52
C ALA A 305 -4.59 24.30 5.39
N LYS A 306 -5.24 25.21 4.66
CA LYS A 306 -4.64 25.98 3.57
C LYS A 306 -3.39 26.76 4.00
N TYR A 307 -3.35 27.30 5.23
CA TYR A 307 -2.22 28.12 5.66
C TYR A 307 -0.93 27.32 5.87
N PRO A 308 -0.91 26.22 6.66
CA PRO A 308 0.29 25.39 6.76
C PRO A 308 0.68 24.72 5.42
N LEU A 309 -0.27 24.45 4.52
CA LEU A 309 0.04 23.91 3.19
C LEU A 309 0.67 24.94 2.26
N ILE A 310 0.22 26.19 2.27
CA ILE A 310 0.88 27.29 1.55
C ILE A 310 2.32 27.45 2.05
N PHE A 311 2.51 27.51 3.37
CA PHE A 311 3.83 27.60 3.98
C PHE A 311 4.75 26.44 3.55
N ALA A 312 4.26 25.19 3.64
CA ALA A 312 5.01 24.00 3.24
C ALA A 312 5.39 24.01 1.75
N THR A 313 4.44 24.38 0.87
CA THR A 313 4.66 24.47 -0.58
C THR A 313 5.69 25.53 -0.92
N MET A 314 5.60 26.70 -0.33
CA MET A 314 6.60 27.78 -0.54
C MET A 314 7.98 27.36 -0.10
N LEU A 315 8.12 26.78 1.11
CA LEU A 315 9.41 26.27 1.58
C LEU A 315 9.95 25.18 0.64
N MET A 316 9.08 24.31 0.14
CA MET A 316 9.47 23.26 -0.80
C MET A 316 10.06 23.86 -2.10
N CYS A 317 9.43 24.90 -2.64
CA CYS A 317 9.88 25.55 -3.88
C CYS A 317 11.21 26.29 -3.71
N ILE A 318 11.36 27.06 -2.62
CA ILE A 318 12.55 27.92 -2.41
C ILE A 318 13.75 27.18 -1.82
N SER A 319 13.56 25.93 -1.37
CA SER A 319 14.66 25.12 -0.79
C SER A 319 15.64 24.67 -1.85
N PRO A 320 16.96 24.62 -1.55
CA PRO A 320 17.93 23.99 -2.43
C PRO A 320 17.58 22.50 -2.63
N LYS A 321 17.80 22.00 -3.85
CA LYS A 321 17.50 20.61 -4.22
C LYS A 321 18.77 19.76 -4.18
N SER A 322 18.61 18.47 -3.85
CA SER A 322 19.70 17.50 -3.81
C SER A 322 19.45 16.29 -4.72
N GLY A 323 18.33 15.57 -4.52
CA GLY A 323 18.09 14.33 -5.25
C GLY A 323 19.08 13.21 -4.96
N SER A 324 19.93 13.34 -3.94
CA SER A 324 20.99 12.38 -3.64
C SER A 324 20.44 11.02 -3.17
N PHE A 325 19.27 10.98 -2.55
CA PHE A 325 18.71 9.74 -1.97
C PHE A 325 18.25 8.74 -3.03
N ASP A 326 17.70 9.20 -4.15
CA ASP A 326 17.32 8.33 -5.26
C ASP A 326 18.57 7.67 -5.86
N GLU A 327 19.65 8.45 -6.09
CA GLU A 327 20.91 7.90 -6.60
C GLU A 327 21.58 6.91 -5.63
N ILE A 328 21.42 7.13 -4.31
CA ILE A 328 21.90 6.18 -3.30
C ILE A 328 21.11 4.87 -3.41
N TRP A 329 19.77 4.97 -3.48
CA TRP A 329 18.90 3.80 -3.55
C TRP A 329 19.13 2.98 -4.82
N ASP A 330 19.25 3.63 -5.97
CA ASP A 330 19.53 2.97 -7.26
C ASP A 330 20.83 2.14 -7.25
N LYS A 331 21.84 2.62 -6.51
CA LYS A 331 23.10 1.87 -6.34
C LYS A 331 22.96 0.72 -5.35
N LEU A 332 22.23 0.95 -4.24
CA LEU A 332 21.96 -0.06 -3.23
C LEU A 332 21.10 -1.19 -3.79
N ASP A 333 20.07 -0.86 -4.56
CA ASP A 333 19.14 -1.84 -5.14
C ASP A 333 19.89 -2.87 -6.00
N LYS A 334 20.81 -2.40 -6.86
CA LYS A 334 21.67 -3.26 -7.68
C LYS A 334 22.56 -4.20 -6.85
N ASP A 335 23.16 -3.69 -5.77
CA ASP A 335 24.08 -4.48 -4.94
C ASP A 335 23.35 -5.43 -3.98
N THR A 336 22.08 -5.16 -3.70
CA THR A 336 21.25 -5.97 -2.81
C THR A 336 20.31 -6.91 -3.54
N GLU A 337 20.37 -7.01 -4.85
CA GLU A 337 19.57 -7.95 -5.66
C GLU A 337 19.84 -9.42 -5.26
N HIS A 338 21.12 -9.73 -4.94
CA HIS A 338 21.53 -11.06 -4.50
C HIS A 338 22.38 -11.01 -3.21
N PRO A 339 21.77 -10.74 -2.04
CA PRO A 339 22.51 -10.54 -0.78
C PRO A 339 23.38 -11.74 -0.36
N SER A 340 23.01 -12.95 -0.78
CA SER A 340 23.76 -14.18 -0.49
C SER A 340 25.14 -14.23 -1.14
N GLN A 341 25.40 -13.45 -2.19
CA GLN A 341 26.68 -13.32 -2.85
C GLN A 341 27.67 -12.43 -2.08
N HIS A 342 27.17 -11.66 -1.12
CA HIS A 342 27.92 -10.71 -0.30
C HIS A 342 27.85 -11.09 1.18
N PRO A 343 28.64 -12.07 1.65
CA PRO A 343 28.60 -12.51 3.04
C PRO A 343 28.94 -11.37 4.02
N MET A 344 28.16 -11.27 5.07
CA MET A 344 28.39 -10.29 6.15
C MET A 344 29.71 -10.62 6.87
N PRO A 345 30.52 -9.61 7.24
CA PRO A 345 31.71 -9.80 8.07
C PRO A 345 31.38 -10.58 9.35
N ARG A 346 32.24 -11.56 9.70
CA ARG A 346 31.95 -12.48 10.82
C ARG A 346 31.68 -11.74 12.14
N GLY A 347 32.45 -10.68 12.44
CA GLY A 347 32.29 -9.89 13.65
C GLY A 347 30.99 -9.10 13.77
N LEU A 348 30.24 -8.92 12.67
CA LEU A 348 28.95 -8.21 12.68
C LEU A 348 27.74 -9.13 12.89
N ARG A 349 27.97 -10.46 12.95
CA ARG A 349 26.88 -11.40 13.20
C ARG A 349 26.43 -11.33 14.64
N ASP A 350 25.12 -11.55 14.86
CA ASP A 350 24.57 -11.57 16.21
C ASP A 350 25.19 -12.69 17.05
N MET A 351 25.75 -12.34 18.23
CA MET A 351 26.41 -13.24 19.17
C MET A 351 25.55 -13.51 20.41
N HIS A 352 24.30 -13.06 20.45
CA HIS A 352 23.44 -13.16 21.65
C HIS A 352 22.72 -14.51 21.81
N TYR A 353 22.95 -15.50 20.95
CA TYR A 353 22.36 -16.83 21.07
C TYR A 353 23.39 -17.91 21.49
N LYS A 354 22.92 -18.97 22.15
CA LYS A 354 23.79 -20.07 22.58
C LYS A 354 24.50 -20.71 21.40
N HIS A 355 25.81 -21.00 21.56
CA HIS A 355 26.71 -21.55 20.51
C HIS A 355 26.97 -20.60 19.34
N SER A 356 26.76 -19.31 19.49
CA SER A 356 27.03 -18.31 18.47
C SER A 356 28.50 -18.32 18.01
N GLU A 357 29.45 -18.52 18.92
CA GLU A 357 30.88 -18.58 18.61
C GLU A 357 31.26 -19.74 17.69
N GLU A 358 30.65 -20.92 17.87
CA GLU A 358 30.86 -22.10 17.05
C GLU A 358 30.32 -21.91 15.63
N ILE A 359 29.18 -21.23 15.50
CA ILE A 359 28.52 -20.99 14.22
C ILE A 359 29.15 -19.82 13.44
N THR A 360 29.58 -18.77 14.15
CA THR A 360 30.12 -17.55 13.53
C THR A 360 31.62 -17.58 13.32
N GLY A 361 32.32 -18.53 13.95
CA GLY A 361 33.78 -18.69 13.84
C GLY A 361 34.58 -17.62 14.58
N GLY A 362 34.02 -17.04 15.65
CA GLY A 362 34.74 -16.24 16.62
C GLY A 362 35.40 -14.96 16.06
N GLY A 363 34.63 -13.99 15.60
CA GLY A 363 35.12 -12.67 15.24
C GLY A 363 34.50 -11.62 16.16
N LEU A 364 35.28 -10.97 17.02
CA LEU A 364 34.77 -9.87 17.84
C LEU A 364 34.82 -8.55 17.06
N ILE A 365 33.68 -7.88 16.97
CA ILE A 365 33.63 -6.51 16.53
C ILE A 365 34.29 -5.60 17.58
N LYS A 366 35.15 -4.68 17.15
CA LYS A 366 35.70 -3.66 18.02
C LYS A 366 34.59 -2.71 18.43
N SER A 367 34.39 -2.53 19.75
CA SER A 367 33.43 -1.55 20.25
C SER A 367 33.90 -0.15 19.93
N PRO A 368 33.12 0.67 19.21
CA PRO A 368 33.48 2.06 18.95
C PRO A 368 33.77 2.87 20.22
N PHE A 369 33.07 2.55 21.33
CA PHE A 369 33.19 3.26 22.59
C PHE A 369 34.53 2.99 23.32
N ALA A 370 35.26 1.94 22.94
CA ALA A 370 36.57 1.62 23.48
C ALA A 370 37.72 2.21 22.63
N GLU A 371 37.41 2.77 21.46
CA GLU A 371 38.39 3.29 20.52
C GLU A 371 38.51 4.81 20.59
N PRO A 372 39.66 5.39 20.18
CA PRO A 372 39.82 6.83 20.08
C PRO A 372 38.76 7.48 19.21
N HIS A 373 38.26 8.64 19.62
CA HIS A 373 37.16 9.36 18.96
C HIS A 373 35.84 8.61 18.87
N GLN A 374 35.71 7.50 19.60
CA GLN A 374 34.54 6.61 19.56
C GLN A 374 34.25 6.07 18.14
N ILE A 375 35.29 5.81 17.36
CA ILE A 375 35.22 5.29 16.00
C ILE A 375 36.15 4.09 15.87
N ALA A 376 35.63 2.92 15.58
CA ALA A 376 36.42 1.72 15.38
C ALA A 376 36.93 1.60 13.93
N LYS A 377 38.26 1.41 13.77
CA LYS A 377 38.86 1.09 12.48
C LYS A 377 38.67 -0.39 12.20
N GLN A 378 37.62 -0.72 11.42
CA GLN A 378 37.29 -2.10 11.01
C GLN A 378 36.41 -2.09 9.76
N ASN A 379 36.38 -3.19 9.04
CA ASN A 379 35.51 -3.34 7.90
C ASN A 379 34.05 -3.66 8.33
N TYR A 380 33.12 -2.82 7.91
CA TYR A 380 31.69 -3.01 8.11
C TYR A 380 30.96 -3.49 6.85
N MET A 381 31.61 -3.39 5.68
CA MET A 381 31.01 -3.78 4.42
C MET A 381 31.04 -5.29 4.22
N PRO A 382 30.01 -5.86 3.56
CA PRO A 382 30.04 -7.26 3.14
C PRO A 382 31.21 -7.57 2.22
N GLN A 383 31.58 -8.87 2.17
CA GLN A 383 32.65 -9.33 1.31
C GLN A 383 32.33 -9.05 -0.17
N GLY A 384 33.31 -8.49 -0.87
CA GLY A 384 33.19 -8.07 -2.27
C GLY A 384 32.61 -6.68 -2.49
N LEU A 385 32.18 -6.01 -1.41
CA LEU A 385 31.72 -4.60 -1.44
C LEU A 385 32.61 -3.68 -0.59
N GLU A 386 33.77 -4.20 -0.15
CA GLU A 386 34.70 -3.42 0.66
C GLU A 386 35.11 -2.16 -0.09
N GLY A 387 35.01 -1.06 0.62
CA GLY A 387 35.41 0.21 0.06
C GLY A 387 34.40 0.85 -0.89
N LYS A 388 33.28 0.23 -1.20
CA LYS A 388 32.25 0.83 -2.06
C LYS A 388 31.57 2.01 -1.36
N ARG A 389 31.30 3.06 -2.14
CA ARG A 389 30.60 4.25 -1.66
C ARG A 389 29.25 4.36 -2.34
N TYR A 390 28.21 4.63 -1.57
CA TYR A 390 26.84 4.87 -2.06
C TYR A 390 26.51 6.36 -2.07
N TYR A 391 26.99 7.12 -1.07
CA TYR A 391 26.73 8.54 -0.98
C TYR A 391 27.81 9.38 -1.65
N TYR A 392 27.39 10.23 -2.58
CA TYR A 392 28.20 11.23 -3.25
C TYR A 392 27.50 12.58 -3.06
N PRO A 393 28.08 13.47 -2.20
CA PRO A 393 27.49 14.77 -1.91
C PRO A 393 27.30 15.63 -3.16
N LYS A 394 26.19 16.34 -3.21
CA LYS A 394 25.89 17.29 -4.28
C LYS A 394 26.53 18.65 -4.05
N ASP A 395 26.59 19.47 -5.11
CA ASP A 395 27.21 20.79 -5.09
C ASP A 395 26.26 21.85 -4.47
N ASN A 396 25.96 21.71 -3.17
CA ASN A 396 25.26 22.69 -2.37
C ASN A 396 25.98 22.92 -1.04
N ALA A 397 25.73 24.06 -0.39
CA ALA A 397 26.50 24.51 0.79
C ALA A 397 26.44 23.51 1.96
N ASN A 398 25.27 22.90 2.23
CA ASN A 398 25.14 21.99 3.35
C ASN A 398 25.78 20.62 3.05
N GLU A 399 25.59 20.08 1.87
CA GLU A 399 26.24 18.81 1.51
C GLU A 399 27.74 18.94 1.34
N LYS A 400 28.28 20.09 0.90
CA LYS A 400 29.71 20.35 0.94
C LYS A 400 30.27 20.23 2.37
N ARG A 401 29.60 20.84 3.34
CA ARG A 401 29.99 20.73 4.75
C ARG A 401 29.91 19.31 5.29
N LEU A 402 28.82 18.60 4.97
CA LEU A 402 28.63 17.19 5.36
C LEU A 402 29.64 16.27 4.65
N SER A 403 30.01 16.61 3.41
CA SER A 403 30.99 15.87 2.62
C SER A 403 32.37 15.85 3.30
N GLU A 404 32.83 16.97 3.80
CA GLU A 404 34.10 17.05 4.51
C GLU A 404 34.13 16.12 5.73
N GLN A 405 33.05 16.14 6.52
CA GLN A 405 32.91 15.28 7.68
C GLN A 405 32.78 13.80 7.27
N TYR A 406 31.96 13.48 6.27
CA TYR A 406 31.78 12.12 5.75
C TYR A 406 33.11 11.55 5.23
N LEU A 407 33.83 12.28 4.42
CA LEU A 407 35.13 11.84 3.88
C LEU A 407 36.17 11.65 4.97
N LYS A 408 36.19 12.53 5.97
CA LYS A 408 37.09 12.40 7.12
C LYS A 408 36.82 11.13 7.91
N LEU A 409 35.54 10.85 8.20
CA LEU A 409 35.12 9.62 8.89
C LEU A 409 35.44 8.38 8.06
N HIS A 410 35.13 8.42 6.77
CA HIS A 410 35.37 7.30 5.86
C HIS A 410 36.86 6.97 5.76
N ARG A 411 37.74 7.97 5.57
CA ARG A 411 39.18 7.78 5.56
C ARG A 411 39.68 7.20 6.88
N TYR A 412 39.15 7.67 8.01
CA TYR A 412 39.54 7.16 9.31
C TYR A 412 39.16 5.68 9.52
N ILE A 413 37.97 5.27 9.06
CA ILE A 413 37.48 3.89 9.22
C ILE A 413 38.25 2.92 8.31
N TYR A 414 38.44 3.28 7.04
CA TYR A 414 38.97 2.38 6.03
C TYR A 414 40.44 2.58 5.64
N GLY A 415 41.14 3.60 6.23
CA GLY A 415 42.51 3.92 5.93
C GLY A 415 42.69 4.87 4.74
N GLU A 416 43.94 5.38 4.55
CA GLU A 416 44.22 6.43 3.56
C GLU A 416 44.23 5.93 2.09
N ASP A 417 44.21 4.62 1.85
CA ASP A 417 44.31 4.04 0.49
C ASP A 417 42.98 4.01 -0.26
N TYR A 418 42.04 4.86 0.10
CA TYR A 418 40.81 4.98 -0.65
C TYR A 418 41.05 5.80 -1.92
N LYS A 419 41.41 5.11 -2.99
CA LYS A 419 41.49 5.70 -4.34
C LYS A 419 40.10 6.00 -4.82
N ASN A 420 39.90 7.26 -5.25
CA ASN A 420 38.69 7.76 -5.92
C ASN A 420 38.21 6.89 -7.09
#